data_cf2b89610a863de505f563e95ecd43e9
#
_entry.id   cf2b89610a863de505f563e95ecd43e9
#
_cell.length_a   1.000
_cell.length_b   1.000
_cell.length_c   1.000
_cell.angle_alpha   90.00
_cell.angle_beta   90.00
_cell.angle_gamma   90.00
#
_symmetry.space_group_name_H-M   'P 1'
#
loop_
_entity.id
_entity.type
_entity.pdbx_description
1 polymer ?
#
loop_
_entity_poly.entity_id
_entity_poly.type
_entity_poly.pdbx_seq_one_letter_code
_entity_poly.pdbx_strand_id
1 'polypeptide(L)'
;GSGPKGRITEADVQGFTRSVMSGAVQTLAIAAQAKASGSNDGAGLGLIPWPKVDFAKFGPIERKELSRIKKISGANLLRNAVMIPAVTNHDDADITDLEAFRVSTNKENEKSGIKVTMLAFLIKACVAALKKFPEFNSSLDGDALIYKQYYHIGFAADTPNGLVVPVIKDADKKGIFQISQEMSELAKKARDGKLGPADMSGATFTISSLGGIGGRYFTPIINAPEVAILGVCKSQMEPVWDGKAFQPRLMLPLSLTWDHRVIDGAAAARFNVYLGQILGDFRRVLL
;
A
#
# COMPACT_ATOMS: atom_id res chain seq x y z
N GLY A 1 -22.66 -6.16 47.36
CA GLY A 1 -22.09 -5.20 48.30
C GLY A 1 -22.23 -5.65 49.74
N SER A 2 -21.33 -5.24 50.60
CA SER A 2 -21.27 -5.60 52.03
C SER A 2 -22.15 -4.72 52.90
N GLY A 3 -22.79 -3.69 52.39
CA GLY A 3 -23.65 -2.76 53.12
C GLY A 3 -25.06 -3.29 53.42
N PRO A 4 -25.85 -2.59 54.29
CA PRO A 4 -27.21 -2.98 54.64
C PRO A 4 -28.08 -3.18 53.39
N LYS A 5 -28.83 -4.28 53.37
CA LYS A 5 -29.67 -4.71 52.23
C LYS A 5 -28.86 -4.96 50.93
N GLY A 6 -27.58 -5.38 51.03
CA GLY A 6 -26.73 -5.71 49.87
C GLY A 6 -26.21 -4.50 49.09
N ARG A 7 -26.26 -3.30 49.68
CA ARG A 7 -25.75 -2.09 49.01
C ARG A 7 -24.23 -2.13 48.88
N ILE A 8 -23.74 -1.59 47.78
CA ILE A 8 -22.29 -1.44 47.55
C ILE A 8 -21.79 -0.27 48.39
N THR A 9 -20.79 -0.52 49.22
CA THR A 9 -20.15 0.47 50.09
C THR A 9 -18.85 0.97 49.42
N GLU A 10 -18.30 2.07 49.92
CA GLU A 10 -16.99 2.59 49.48
C GLU A 10 -15.88 1.53 49.66
N ALA A 11 -15.93 0.79 50.77
CA ALA A 11 -15.00 -0.29 51.05
C ALA A 11 -15.05 -1.42 49.97
N ASP A 12 -16.25 -1.73 49.48
CA ASP A 12 -16.43 -2.72 48.38
C ASP A 12 -15.78 -2.22 47.07
N VAL A 13 -15.96 -0.93 46.74
CA VAL A 13 -15.37 -0.32 45.55
C VAL A 13 -13.84 -0.30 45.67
N GLN A 14 -13.30 0.13 46.80
CA GLN A 14 -11.86 0.16 47.05
C GLN A 14 -11.26 -1.25 47.03
N GLY A 15 -11.96 -2.25 47.61
CA GLY A 15 -11.54 -3.65 47.58
C GLY A 15 -11.51 -4.21 46.15
N PHE A 16 -12.55 -3.95 45.37
CA PHE A 16 -12.63 -4.33 43.97
C PHE A 16 -11.53 -3.66 43.13
N THR A 17 -11.32 -2.35 43.30
CA THR A 17 -10.25 -1.62 42.59
C THR A 17 -8.87 -2.19 42.90
N ARG A 18 -8.57 -2.50 44.17
CA ARG A 18 -7.32 -3.15 44.57
C ARG A 18 -7.15 -4.53 43.93
N SER A 19 -8.20 -5.33 43.90
CA SER A 19 -8.18 -6.67 43.30
C SER A 19 -7.99 -6.62 41.80
N VAL A 20 -8.54 -5.61 41.11
CA VAL A 20 -8.30 -5.39 39.67
C VAL A 20 -6.85 -4.90 39.41
N MET A 21 -6.35 -3.97 40.24
CA MET A 21 -4.98 -3.43 40.10
C MET A 21 -3.91 -4.48 40.44
N SER A 22 -4.21 -5.42 41.32
CA SER A 22 -3.29 -6.56 41.62
C SER A 22 -3.41 -7.71 40.62
N GLY A 23 -4.33 -7.64 39.66
CA GLY A 23 -4.56 -8.71 38.67
C GLY A 23 -5.35 -9.93 39.24
N ALA A 24 -5.82 -9.87 40.47
CA ALA A 24 -6.56 -10.98 41.10
C ALA A 24 -8.01 -11.12 40.55
N VAL A 25 -8.55 -10.05 39.99
CA VAL A 25 -9.88 -10.03 39.34
C VAL A 25 -9.77 -9.27 37.99
N GLN A 26 -10.31 -9.87 36.95
CA GLN A 26 -10.42 -9.19 35.63
C GLN A 26 -11.77 -8.49 35.51
N THR A 27 -11.76 -7.25 35.03
CA THR A 27 -12.99 -6.55 34.64
C THR A 27 -13.58 -7.18 33.37
N LEU A 28 -14.92 -7.05 33.19
CA LEU A 28 -15.57 -7.48 31.93
C LEU A 28 -14.95 -6.85 30.68
N ALA A 29 -14.43 -5.61 30.79
CA ALA A 29 -13.74 -4.92 29.73
C ALA A 29 -12.36 -5.59 29.40
N ILE A 30 -11.59 -5.97 30.41
CA ILE A 30 -10.32 -6.69 30.24
C ILE A 30 -10.56 -8.11 29.69
N ALA A 31 -11.61 -8.79 30.20
CA ALA A 31 -12.01 -10.11 29.69
C ALA A 31 -12.53 -10.07 28.25
N ALA A 32 -13.25 -9.01 27.87
CA ALA A 32 -13.68 -8.77 26.48
C ALA A 32 -12.49 -8.44 25.58
N GLN A 33 -11.51 -7.66 26.07
CA GLN A 33 -10.30 -7.33 25.34
C GLN A 33 -9.35 -8.55 25.19
N ALA A 34 -9.30 -9.43 26.18
CA ALA A 34 -8.60 -10.71 26.11
C ALA A 34 -9.28 -11.70 25.14
N LYS A 35 -10.61 -11.67 25.02
CA LYS A 35 -11.35 -12.40 23.96
C LYS A 35 -11.19 -11.80 22.59
N ALA A 36 -10.97 -10.48 22.47
CA ALA A 36 -10.72 -9.78 21.22
C ALA A 36 -9.24 -9.89 20.73
N SER A 37 -8.31 -10.28 21.61
CA SER A 37 -6.98 -10.76 21.19
C SER A 37 -7.09 -12.19 20.66
N GLY A 38 -7.89 -12.36 19.59
CA GLY A 38 -7.98 -13.60 18.84
C GLY A 38 -6.59 -14.05 18.44
N SER A 39 -6.28 -15.32 18.64
CA SER A 39 -5.07 -15.92 18.12
C SER A 39 -4.97 -15.62 16.62
N ASN A 40 -3.83 -15.16 16.16
CA ASN A 40 -3.55 -14.93 14.72
C ASN A 40 -3.52 -16.24 13.90
N ASP A 41 -4.15 -17.30 14.39
CA ASP A 41 -4.18 -18.65 13.80
C ASP A 41 -5.36 -18.89 12.86
N GLY A 42 -6.23 -17.89 12.65
CA GLY A 42 -7.39 -18.00 11.75
C GLY A 42 -8.56 -18.81 12.29
N ALA A 43 -8.52 -19.30 13.55
CA ALA A 43 -9.58 -20.13 14.13
C ALA A 43 -10.93 -19.38 14.16
N GLY A 44 -10.92 -18.04 14.34
CA GLY A 44 -12.12 -17.20 14.28
C GLY A 44 -12.79 -17.14 12.89
N LEU A 45 -12.09 -17.56 11.85
CA LEU A 45 -12.58 -17.63 10.47
C LEU A 45 -12.87 -19.09 10.04
N GLY A 46 -12.85 -20.05 10.96
CA GLY A 46 -13.04 -21.47 10.67
C GLY A 46 -11.87 -22.11 9.91
N LEU A 47 -10.70 -21.46 9.86
CA LEU A 47 -9.51 -22.00 9.21
C LEU A 47 -8.81 -23.02 10.10
N ILE A 48 -8.13 -23.99 9.48
CA ILE A 48 -7.24 -24.92 10.17
C ILE A 48 -6.13 -24.14 10.86
N PRO A 49 -5.83 -24.41 12.15
CA PRO A 49 -4.79 -23.69 12.87
C PRO A 49 -3.43 -23.78 12.19
N TRP A 50 -2.64 -22.71 12.31
CA TRP A 50 -1.26 -22.71 11.80
C TRP A 50 -0.46 -23.85 12.41
N PRO A 51 0.29 -24.64 11.60
CA PRO A 51 1.02 -25.81 12.11
C PRO A 51 2.12 -25.40 13.09
N LYS A 52 2.17 -26.08 14.24
CA LYS A 52 3.24 -25.94 15.25
C LYS A 52 4.27 -27.04 15.03
N VAL A 53 5.42 -26.68 14.47
CA VAL A 53 6.51 -27.61 14.14
C VAL A 53 7.71 -27.29 14.99
N ASP A 54 8.30 -28.34 15.61
CA ASP A 54 9.59 -28.24 16.27
C ASP A 54 10.71 -28.42 15.22
N PHE A 55 11.17 -27.31 14.68
CA PHE A 55 12.16 -27.29 13.60
C PHE A 55 13.53 -27.81 14.04
N ALA A 56 13.87 -27.77 15.34
CA ALA A 56 15.13 -28.28 15.85
C ALA A 56 15.28 -29.79 15.65
N LYS A 57 14.17 -30.53 15.44
CA LYS A 57 14.21 -31.97 15.09
C LYS A 57 14.78 -32.25 13.71
N PHE A 58 14.84 -31.26 12.82
CA PHE A 58 15.32 -31.44 11.44
C PHE A 58 16.74 -30.92 11.22
N GLY A 59 17.29 -30.13 12.15
CA GLY A 59 18.65 -29.61 12.06
C GLY A 59 18.87 -28.36 12.91
N PRO A 60 20.05 -27.77 12.86
CA PRO A 60 20.36 -26.54 13.59
C PRO A 60 19.43 -25.39 13.13
N ILE A 61 18.96 -24.61 14.08
CA ILE A 61 18.10 -23.45 13.82
C ILE A 61 18.65 -22.18 14.44
N GLU A 62 18.40 -21.04 13.81
CA GLU A 62 18.57 -19.71 14.40
C GLU A 62 17.19 -19.08 14.59
N ARG A 63 16.87 -18.64 15.81
CA ARG A 63 15.63 -17.91 16.10
C ARG A 63 15.90 -16.43 16.18
N LYS A 64 15.26 -15.65 15.27
CA LYS A 64 15.36 -14.20 15.21
C LYS A 64 13.99 -13.55 15.33
N GLU A 65 13.85 -12.64 16.28
CA GLU A 65 12.59 -11.90 16.48
C GLU A 65 12.30 -10.94 15.31
N LEU A 66 11.04 -10.84 14.93
CA LEU A 66 10.59 -9.87 13.93
C LEU A 66 10.68 -8.45 14.49
N SER A 67 11.08 -7.49 13.65
CA SER A 67 11.02 -6.07 14.00
C SER A 67 9.58 -5.62 14.25
N ARG A 68 9.42 -4.52 15.02
CA ARG A 68 8.09 -3.94 15.30
C ARG A 68 7.32 -3.63 14.00
N ILE A 69 8.00 -3.07 12.99
CA ILE A 69 7.39 -2.75 11.69
C ILE A 69 6.90 -4.03 11.02
N LYS A 70 7.70 -5.10 10.98
CA LYS A 70 7.29 -6.38 10.39
C LYS A 70 6.10 -7.01 11.11
N LYS A 71 6.01 -6.90 12.44
CA LYS A 71 4.86 -7.41 13.22
C LYS A 71 3.57 -6.66 12.87
N ILE A 72 3.63 -5.32 12.78
CA ILE A 72 2.47 -4.48 12.45
C ILE A 72 2.06 -4.65 10.98
N SER A 73 2.99 -4.55 10.05
CA SER A 73 2.70 -4.69 8.62
C SER A 73 2.18 -6.08 8.27
N GLY A 74 2.75 -7.13 8.88
CA GLY A 74 2.30 -8.51 8.67
C GLY A 74 0.84 -8.73 9.05
N ALA A 75 0.41 -8.19 10.21
CA ALA A 75 -1.00 -8.28 10.64
C ALA A 75 -1.94 -7.52 9.68
N ASN A 76 -1.54 -6.32 9.22
CA ASN A 76 -2.32 -5.54 8.25
C ASN A 76 -2.41 -6.24 6.89
N LEU A 77 -1.30 -6.75 6.38
CA LEU A 77 -1.25 -7.47 5.09
C LEU A 77 -2.07 -8.76 5.13
N LEU A 78 -1.99 -9.52 6.23
CA LEU A 78 -2.82 -10.73 6.40
C LEU A 78 -4.32 -10.38 6.36
N ARG A 79 -4.74 -9.35 7.14
CA ARG A 79 -6.13 -8.88 7.09
C ARG A 79 -6.55 -8.49 5.68
N ASN A 80 -5.74 -7.69 4.98
CA ASN A 80 -6.06 -7.20 3.64
C ASN A 80 -6.17 -8.36 2.64
N ALA A 81 -5.24 -9.31 2.69
CA ALA A 81 -5.24 -10.48 1.80
C ALA A 81 -6.44 -11.41 2.01
N VAL A 82 -6.95 -11.51 3.24
CA VAL A 82 -8.10 -12.37 3.57
C VAL A 82 -9.43 -11.67 3.31
N MET A 83 -9.53 -10.37 3.61
CA MET A 83 -10.81 -9.66 3.58
C MET A 83 -11.14 -9.01 2.24
N ILE A 84 -10.16 -8.83 1.37
CA ILE A 84 -10.34 -8.20 0.06
C ILE A 84 -10.31 -9.29 -1.02
N PRO A 85 -11.42 -9.53 -1.74
CA PRO A 85 -11.42 -10.42 -2.92
C PRO A 85 -10.70 -9.71 -4.06
N ALA A 86 -9.36 -9.76 -4.02
CA ALA A 86 -8.50 -9.04 -4.94
C ALA A 86 -8.31 -9.80 -6.26
N VAL A 87 -8.36 -9.06 -7.36
CA VAL A 87 -8.01 -9.55 -8.71
C VAL A 87 -6.89 -8.67 -9.27
N THR A 88 -6.01 -9.22 -10.08
CA THR A 88 -4.92 -8.49 -10.72
C THR A 88 -4.99 -8.60 -12.24
N ASN A 89 -4.94 -7.46 -12.92
CA ASN A 89 -4.73 -7.37 -14.35
C ASN A 89 -3.30 -6.94 -14.63
N HIS A 90 -2.65 -7.64 -15.56
CA HIS A 90 -1.34 -7.25 -16.07
C HIS A 90 -1.47 -6.59 -17.44
N ASP A 91 -0.60 -5.61 -17.71
CA ASP A 91 -0.51 -4.92 -18.98
C ASP A 91 0.90 -4.36 -19.17
N ASP A 92 1.25 -3.92 -20.37
CA ASP A 92 2.52 -3.30 -20.67
C ASP A 92 2.31 -1.91 -21.28
N ALA A 93 3.01 -0.90 -20.76
CA ALA A 93 2.99 0.45 -21.30
C ALA A 93 4.29 0.74 -22.07
N ASP A 94 4.18 1.22 -23.30
CA ASP A 94 5.31 1.74 -24.05
C ASP A 94 5.73 3.09 -23.47
N ILE A 95 6.91 3.14 -22.86
CA ILE A 95 7.47 4.34 -22.25
C ILE A 95 8.71 4.86 -22.99
N THR A 96 8.93 4.42 -24.22
CA THR A 96 10.15 4.75 -24.99
C THR A 96 10.39 6.26 -25.06
N ASP A 97 9.36 7.01 -25.47
CA ASP A 97 9.45 8.46 -25.62
C ASP A 97 9.46 9.18 -24.26
N LEU A 98 8.71 8.66 -23.29
CA LEU A 98 8.67 9.20 -21.93
C LEU A 98 10.02 9.04 -21.22
N GLU A 99 10.70 7.91 -21.40
CA GLU A 99 12.02 7.71 -20.81
C GLU A 99 13.07 8.60 -21.47
N ALA A 100 13.03 8.78 -22.80
CA ALA A 100 13.89 9.73 -23.49
C ALA A 100 13.67 11.16 -22.98
N PHE A 101 12.39 11.56 -22.79
CA PHE A 101 12.05 12.85 -22.21
C PHE A 101 12.55 13.00 -20.76
N ARG A 102 12.39 11.96 -19.92
CA ARG A 102 12.90 11.97 -18.53
C ARG A 102 14.42 12.18 -18.50
N VAL A 103 15.15 11.48 -19.39
CA VAL A 103 16.61 11.57 -19.46
C VAL A 103 17.04 12.98 -19.89
N SER A 104 16.43 13.57 -20.94
CA SER A 104 16.74 14.93 -21.38
C SER A 104 16.42 15.97 -20.30
N THR A 105 15.26 15.83 -19.63
CA THR A 105 14.84 16.70 -18.52
C THR A 105 15.85 16.68 -17.39
N ASN A 106 16.34 15.52 -17.00
CA ASN A 106 17.38 15.41 -15.96
C ASN A 106 18.71 16.05 -16.38
N LYS A 107 19.10 15.93 -17.65
CA LYS A 107 20.32 16.56 -18.18
C LYS A 107 20.20 18.09 -18.17
N GLU A 108 19.06 18.62 -18.62
CA GLU A 108 18.79 20.07 -18.66
C GLU A 108 18.75 20.69 -17.26
N ASN A 109 18.26 19.92 -16.28
CA ASN A 109 18.07 20.37 -14.89
C ASN A 109 19.14 19.87 -13.92
N GLU A 110 20.27 19.38 -14.40
CA GLU A 110 21.34 18.81 -13.56
C GLU A 110 21.79 19.76 -12.46
N LYS A 111 21.87 21.06 -12.75
CA LYS A 111 22.28 22.10 -11.79
C LYS A 111 21.27 22.33 -10.67
N SER A 112 20.01 21.96 -10.83
CA SER A 112 18.97 22.12 -9.79
C SER A 112 19.09 21.10 -8.64
N GLY A 113 19.83 19.99 -8.86
CA GLY A 113 19.94 18.89 -7.93
C GLY A 113 18.67 18.03 -7.81
N ILE A 114 17.60 18.36 -8.53
CA ILE A 114 16.35 17.60 -8.52
C ILE A 114 16.41 16.51 -9.61
N LYS A 115 16.38 15.24 -9.19
CA LYS A 115 16.36 14.10 -10.09
C LYS A 115 14.94 13.59 -10.31
N VAL A 116 14.43 13.73 -11.52
CA VAL A 116 13.12 13.18 -11.92
C VAL A 116 13.24 11.68 -12.19
N THR A 117 12.40 10.90 -11.52
CA THR A 117 12.33 9.44 -11.70
C THR A 117 11.07 9.08 -12.50
N MET A 118 11.03 7.86 -13.07
CA MET A 118 9.82 7.35 -13.73
C MET A 118 8.63 7.31 -12.78
N LEU A 119 8.86 7.07 -11.49
CA LEU A 119 7.79 7.05 -10.48
C LEU A 119 7.08 8.42 -10.35
N ALA A 120 7.77 9.54 -10.53
CA ALA A 120 7.11 10.86 -10.51
C ALA A 120 6.13 11.02 -11.69
N PHE A 121 6.48 10.52 -12.87
CA PHE A 121 5.57 10.48 -14.01
C PHE A 121 4.41 9.53 -13.78
N LEU A 122 4.65 8.35 -13.18
CA LEU A 122 3.60 7.40 -12.81
C LEU A 122 2.60 8.01 -11.83
N ILE A 123 3.07 8.76 -10.83
CA ILE A 123 2.17 9.47 -9.89
C ILE A 123 1.23 10.41 -10.63
N LYS A 124 1.74 11.22 -11.55
CA LYS A 124 0.88 12.14 -12.35
C LYS A 124 -0.05 11.39 -13.30
N ALA A 125 0.41 10.34 -13.94
CA ALA A 125 -0.40 9.49 -14.81
C ALA A 125 -1.52 8.80 -14.02
N CYS A 126 -1.23 8.27 -12.82
CA CYS A 126 -2.24 7.70 -11.92
C CYS A 126 -3.26 8.75 -11.49
N VAL A 127 -2.86 9.97 -11.16
CA VAL A 127 -3.80 11.05 -10.83
C VAL A 127 -4.77 11.32 -11.98
N ALA A 128 -4.29 11.39 -13.23
CA ALA A 128 -5.15 11.57 -14.41
C ALA A 128 -6.10 10.37 -14.58
N ALA A 129 -5.62 9.15 -14.41
CA ALA A 129 -6.44 7.94 -14.46
C ALA A 129 -7.50 7.90 -13.33
N LEU A 130 -7.16 8.28 -12.10
CA LEU A 130 -8.07 8.35 -10.96
C LEU A 130 -9.17 9.42 -11.15
N LYS A 131 -8.86 10.53 -11.83
CA LYS A 131 -9.87 11.53 -12.22
C LYS A 131 -10.84 11.00 -13.27
N LYS A 132 -10.36 10.20 -14.21
CA LYS A 132 -11.16 9.57 -15.28
C LYS A 132 -12.00 8.40 -14.76
N PHE A 133 -11.51 7.67 -13.78
CA PHE A 133 -12.13 6.49 -13.19
C PHE A 133 -12.22 6.66 -11.67
N PRO A 134 -13.19 7.47 -11.18
CA PRO A 134 -13.25 7.88 -9.77
C PRO A 134 -13.51 6.71 -8.80
N GLU A 135 -14.04 5.57 -9.25
CA GLU A 135 -14.20 4.36 -8.45
C GLU A 135 -12.86 3.85 -7.89
N PHE A 136 -11.75 4.05 -8.60
CA PHE A 136 -10.41 3.70 -8.12
C PHE A 136 -9.89 4.65 -7.04
N ASN A 137 -10.49 5.85 -6.91
CA ASN A 137 -10.15 6.84 -5.89
C ASN A 137 -11.16 6.82 -4.73
N SER A 138 -11.63 5.65 -4.36
CA SER A 138 -12.68 5.46 -3.37
C SER A 138 -12.24 4.59 -2.19
N SER A 139 -13.12 4.42 -1.23
CA SER A 139 -13.01 3.44 -0.14
C SER A 139 -14.38 2.89 0.20
N LEU A 140 -14.43 1.62 0.56
CA LEU A 140 -15.65 0.98 1.04
C LEU A 140 -15.86 1.31 2.53
N ASP A 141 -17.06 1.75 2.91
CA ASP A 141 -17.48 2.02 4.27
C ASP A 141 -18.86 1.39 4.51
N GLY A 142 -18.88 0.21 5.12
CA GLY A 142 -20.08 -0.61 5.22
C GLY A 142 -20.68 -0.89 3.84
N ASP A 143 -21.93 -0.47 3.63
CA ASP A 143 -22.65 -0.60 2.36
C ASP A 143 -22.51 0.62 1.44
N ALA A 144 -21.66 1.58 1.82
CA ALA A 144 -21.42 2.80 1.06
C ALA A 144 -20.03 2.85 0.43
N LEU A 145 -19.93 3.53 -0.71
CA LEU A 145 -18.66 3.84 -1.37
C LEU A 145 -18.35 5.32 -1.20
N ILE A 146 -17.22 5.61 -0.59
CA ILE A 146 -16.75 6.98 -0.34
C ILE A 146 -15.84 7.40 -1.49
N TYR A 147 -16.32 8.24 -2.37
CA TYR A 147 -15.53 8.87 -3.44
C TYR A 147 -14.75 10.06 -2.89
N LYS A 148 -13.41 9.98 -2.97
CA LYS A 148 -12.52 11.01 -2.43
C LYS A 148 -12.32 12.12 -3.48
N GLN A 149 -12.44 13.37 -3.04
CA GLN A 149 -12.23 14.55 -3.88
C GLN A 149 -10.81 15.12 -3.75
N TYR A 150 -9.89 14.31 -3.31
CA TYR A 150 -8.45 14.58 -3.17
C TYR A 150 -7.65 13.39 -3.68
N TYR A 151 -6.42 13.66 -4.13
CA TYR A 151 -5.56 12.67 -4.78
C TYR A 151 -4.23 12.60 -4.04
N HIS A 152 -4.15 11.67 -3.09
CA HIS A 152 -2.97 11.43 -2.26
C HIS A 152 -2.38 10.08 -2.66
N ILE A 153 -1.18 10.08 -3.21
CA ILE A 153 -0.57 8.88 -3.77
C ILE A 153 0.48 8.32 -2.82
N GLY A 154 0.23 7.13 -2.31
CA GLY A 154 1.22 6.34 -1.57
C GLY A 154 2.25 5.73 -2.52
N PHE A 155 3.49 5.63 -2.09
CA PHE A 155 4.51 4.88 -2.82
C PHE A 155 5.31 3.99 -1.87
N ALA A 156 5.53 2.74 -2.28
CA ALA A 156 6.29 1.79 -1.47
C ALA A 156 7.76 2.18 -1.44
N ALA A 157 8.32 2.26 -0.24
CA ALA A 157 9.74 2.54 -0.01
C ALA A 157 10.35 1.43 0.85
N ASP A 158 11.38 0.79 0.32
CA ASP A 158 12.16 -0.22 1.05
C ASP A 158 13.13 0.44 2.02
N THR A 159 13.19 -0.11 3.24
CA THR A 159 14.08 0.36 4.29
C THR A 159 14.75 -0.81 5.01
N PRO A 160 15.88 -0.59 5.70
CA PRO A 160 16.52 -1.65 6.49
C PRO A 160 15.60 -2.28 7.54
N ASN A 161 14.57 -1.54 8.00
CA ASN A 161 13.63 -2.00 9.03
C ASN A 161 12.36 -2.65 8.46
N GLY A 162 12.16 -2.60 7.14
CA GLY A 162 10.99 -3.12 6.43
C GLY A 162 10.38 -2.10 5.47
N LEU A 163 9.34 -2.54 4.74
CA LEU A 163 8.63 -1.71 3.77
C LEU A 163 7.72 -0.70 4.48
N VAL A 164 7.76 0.54 4.01
CA VAL A 164 6.87 1.63 4.44
C VAL A 164 6.23 2.29 3.22
N VAL A 165 5.11 2.98 3.42
CA VAL A 165 4.36 3.63 2.33
C VAL A 165 4.17 5.11 2.66
N PRO A 166 5.15 5.96 2.37
CA PRO A 166 4.96 7.42 2.47
C PRO A 166 3.98 7.92 1.40
N VAL A 167 3.38 9.09 1.64
CA VAL A 167 2.25 9.62 0.87
C VAL A 167 2.56 11.01 0.32
N ILE A 168 2.51 11.16 -1.01
CA ILE A 168 2.50 12.46 -1.68
C ILE A 168 1.07 13.00 -1.63
N LYS A 169 0.83 14.01 -0.82
CA LYS A 169 -0.48 14.63 -0.66
C LYS A 169 -0.75 15.62 -1.80
N ASP A 170 -2.03 15.77 -2.17
CA ASP A 170 -2.45 16.71 -3.22
C ASP A 170 -1.62 16.59 -4.51
N ALA A 171 -1.36 15.38 -4.96
CA ALA A 171 -0.52 15.10 -6.12
C ALA A 171 -1.07 15.70 -7.43
N ASP A 172 -2.38 15.96 -7.48
CA ASP A 172 -3.06 16.64 -8.58
C ASP A 172 -2.63 18.11 -8.73
N LYS A 173 -2.33 18.78 -7.60
CA LYS A 173 -1.96 20.20 -7.55
C LYS A 173 -0.46 20.43 -7.77
N LYS A 174 0.35 19.38 -7.86
CA LYS A 174 1.82 19.45 -7.92
C LYS A 174 2.35 19.12 -9.30
N GLY A 175 3.41 19.82 -9.69
CA GLY A 175 4.18 19.50 -10.89
C GLY A 175 5.19 18.36 -10.65
N ILE A 176 5.77 17.84 -11.74
CA ILE A 176 6.72 16.72 -11.71
C ILE A 176 7.94 17.01 -10.82
N PHE A 177 8.51 18.20 -10.88
CA PHE A 177 9.67 18.57 -10.07
C PHE A 177 9.35 18.60 -8.57
N GLN A 178 8.21 19.18 -8.20
CA GLN A 178 7.76 19.23 -6.80
C GLN A 178 7.49 17.81 -6.26
N ILE A 179 6.82 16.95 -7.05
CA ILE A 179 6.63 15.54 -6.68
C ILE A 179 7.97 14.83 -6.51
N SER A 180 8.93 15.04 -7.44
CA SER A 180 10.25 14.42 -7.38
C SER A 180 11.03 14.83 -6.13
N GLN A 181 10.96 16.11 -5.75
CA GLN A 181 11.59 16.62 -4.54
C GLN A 181 10.97 16.01 -3.29
N GLU A 182 9.65 16.06 -3.13
CA GLU A 182 8.94 15.48 -1.99
C GLU A 182 9.18 13.97 -1.86
N MET A 183 9.17 13.25 -2.99
CA MET A 183 9.52 11.82 -2.99
C MET A 183 10.92 11.57 -2.44
N SER A 184 11.91 12.38 -2.87
CA SER A 184 13.29 12.26 -2.41
C SER A 184 13.40 12.52 -0.89
N GLU A 185 12.72 13.55 -0.40
CA GLU A 185 12.67 13.91 1.02
C GLU A 185 12.01 12.81 1.86
N LEU A 186 10.84 12.31 1.43
CA LEU A 186 10.13 11.23 2.10
C LEU A 186 10.92 9.91 2.08
N ALA A 187 11.54 9.57 0.95
CA ALA A 187 12.39 8.39 0.84
C ALA A 187 13.63 8.49 1.75
N LYS A 188 14.21 9.68 1.91
CA LYS A 188 15.30 9.91 2.86
C LYS A 188 14.80 9.74 4.30
N LYS A 189 13.69 10.37 4.68
CA LYS A 189 13.07 10.18 6.00
C LYS A 189 12.77 8.72 6.29
N ALA A 190 12.30 7.96 5.27
CA ALA A 190 12.04 6.53 5.39
C ALA A 190 13.29 5.74 5.77
N ARG A 191 14.38 5.93 5.01
CA ARG A 191 15.67 5.26 5.28
C ARG A 191 16.26 5.64 6.64
N ASP A 192 16.09 6.89 7.05
CA ASP A 192 16.56 7.41 8.34
C ASP A 192 15.65 6.99 9.52
N GLY A 193 14.53 6.29 9.27
CA GLY A 193 13.55 5.91 10.29
C GLY A 193 12.80 7.09 10.91
N LYS A 194 12.67 8.21 10.19
CA LYS A 194 12.11 9.50 10.67
C LYS A 194 10.72 9.81 10.10
N LEU A 195 10.07 8.85 9.42
CA LEU A 195 8.68 9.05 8.97
C LEU A 195 7.73 9.12 10.17
N GLY A 196 6.93 10.16 10.21
CA GLY A 196 5.83 10.29 11.16
C GLY A 196 4.54 9.64 10.65
N PRO A 197 3.55 9.42 11.53
CA PRO A 197 2.23 8.92 11.11
C PRO A 197 1.56 9.79 10.03
N ALA A 198 1.75 11.10 10.08
CA ALA A 198 1.22 12.04 9.10
C ALA A 198 1.84 11.85 7.69
N ASP A 199 3.09 11.39 7.60
CA ASP A 199 3.78 11.13 6.32
C ASP A 199 3.26 9.85 5.64
N MET A 200 2.59 8.95 6.40
CA MET A 200 2.14 7.62 5.95
C MET A 200 0.61 7.45 5.96
N SER A 201 -0.14 8.54 6.11
CA SER A 201 -1.60 8.48 6.23
C SER A 201 -2.32 9.23 5.12
N GLY A 202 -3.54 8.77 4.81
CA GLY A 202 -4.46 9.45 3.91
C GLY A 202 -4.25 9.15 2.43
N ALA A 203 -3.48 8.12 2.07
CA ALA A 203 -3.36 7.68 0.69
C ALA A 203 -4.72 7.28 0.12
N THR A 204 -4.94 7.59 -1.16
CA THR A 204 -6.15 7.22 -1.90
C THR A 204 -5.86 6.10 -2.90
N PHE A 205 -4.62 5.96 -3.30
CA PHE A 205 -4.10 4.95 -4.23
C PHE A 205 -2.60 4.77 -3.97
N THR A 206 -2.09 3.55 -4.04
CA THR A 206 -0.68 3.24 -3.78
C THR A 206 0.01 2.72 -5.04
N ILE A 207 1.28 3.09 -5.24
CA ILE A 207 2.17 2.53 -6.28
C ILE A 207 3.28 1.75 -5.58
N SER A 208 3.40 0.46 -5.93
CA SER A 208 4.50 -0.41 -5.49
C SER A 208 5.45 -0.64 -6.65
N SER A 209 6.67 -0.08 -6.58
CA SER A 209 7.64 -0.15 -7.67
C SER A 209 8.82 -1.05 -7.32
N LEU A 210 9.03 -2.08 -8.14
CA LEU A 210 10.20 -2.96 -8.16
C LEU A 210 11.12 -2.66 -9.35
N GLY A 211 10.91 -1.53 -10.05
CA GLY A 211 11.63 -1.17 -11.27
C GLY A 211 13.14 -1.07 -11.15
N GLY A 212 13.65 -0.80 -9.94
CA GLY A 212 15.09 -0.78 -9.64
C GLY A 212 15.68 -2.16 -9.31
N ILE A 213 14.84 -3.20 -9.13
CA ILE A 213 15.27 -4.51 -8.65
C ILE A 213 15.17 -5.55 -9.77
N GLY A 214 13.96 -5.74 -10.32
CA GLY A 214 13.72 -6.76 -11.36
C GLY A 214 12.28 -7.25 -11.36
N GLY A 215 12.07 -8.43 -11.95
CA GLY A 215 10.73 -9.00 -12.15
C GLY A 215 10.03 -8.45 -13.40
N ARG A 216 8.98 -9.17 -13.84
CA ARG A 216 8.11 -8.70 -14.92
C ARG A 216 6.74 -8.31 -14.39
N TYR A 217 6.10 -9.17 -13.64
CA TYR A 217 4.80 -8.92 -13.01
C TYR A 217 4.78 -9.46 -11.58
N PHE A 218 3.90 -8.92 -10.76
CA PHE A 218 3.59 -9.43 -9.43
C PHE A 218 2.17 -8.99 -9.02
N THR A 219 1.63 -9.59 -7.98
CA THR A 219 0.30 -9.26 -7.45
C THR A 219 0.45 -8.50 -6.14
N PRO A 220 0.52 -7.16 -6.15
CA PRO A 220 0.60 -6.39 -4.91
C PRO A 220 -0.65 -6.54 -4.07
N ILE A 221 -0.49 -6.61 -2.75
CA ILE A 221 -1.62 -6.62 -1.81
C ILE A 221 -2.14 -5.19 -1.65
N ILE A 222 -3.45 -4.99 -1.80
CA ILE A 222 -4.11 -3.70 -1.67
C ILE A 222 -3.87 -3.14 -0.26
N ASN A 223 -3.51 -1.88 -0.19
CA ASN A 223 -3.26 -1.17 1.06
C ASN A 223 -4.56 -0.57 1.60
N ALA A 224 -5.38 -1.37 2.29
CA ALA A 224 -6.67 -0.90 2.83
C ALA A 224 -6.50 0.37 3.68
N PRO A 225 -7.43 1.36 3.59
CA PRO A 225 -8.76 1.29 2.99
C PRO A 225 -8.84 1.66 1.49
N GLU A 226 -7.72 1.68 0.78
CA GLU A 226 -7.70 1.84 -0.67
C GLU A 226 -8.37 0.64 -1.36
N VAL A 227 -8.89 0.84 -2.56
CA VAL A 227 -9.57 -0.21 -3.35
C VAL A 227 -8.72 -0.75 -4.49
N ALA A 228 -7.55 -0.16 -4.72
CA ALA A 228 -6.62 -0.61 -5.75
C ALA A 228 -5.18 -0.19 -5.46
N ILE A 229 -4.24 -0.91 -6.06
CA ILE A 229 -2.80 -0.67 -5.99
C ILE A 229 -2.17 -0.98 -7.35
N LEU A 230 -1.23 -0.15 -7.79
CA LEU A 230 -0.45 -0.40 -9.02
C LEU A 230 0.93 -0.95 -8.68
N GLY A 231 1.21 -2.17 -9.14
CA GLY A 231 2.53 -2.76 -9.17
C GLY A 231 3.27 -2.37 -10.46
N VAL A 232 4.55 -2.02 -10.34
CA VAL A 232 5.40 -1.68 -11.49
C VAL A 232 6.72 -2.41 -11.36
N CYS A 233 7.13 -3.12 -12.42
CA CYS A 233 8.41 -3.82 -12.49
C CYS A 233 9.44 -3.10 -13.37
N LYS A 234 10.59 -3.74 -13.58
CA LYS A 234 11.67 -3.19 -14.41
C LYS A 234 11.25 -3.14 -15.86
N SER A 235 11.37 -1.96 -16.48
CA SER A 235 11.16 -1.81 -17.92
C SER A 235 12.20 -2.60 -18.73
N GLN A 236 11.78 -3.14 -19.87
CA GLN A 236 12.58 -3.99 -20.73
C GLN A 236 12.40 -3.59 -22.19
N MET A 237 13.48 -3.72 -22.98
CA MET A 237 13.37 -3.56 -24.43
C MET A 237 12.69 -4.79 -25.02
N GLU A 238 11.59 -4.57 -25.75
CA GLU A 238 10.83 -5.64 -26.40
C GLU A 238 10.56 -5.32 -27.87
N PRO A 239 10.49 -6.36 -28.71
CA PRO A 239 10.08 -6.19 -30.10
C PRO A 239 8.55 -6.01 -30.16
N VAL A 240 8.11 -4.82 -30.56
CA VAL A 240 6.69 -4.50 -30.72
C VAL A 240 6.39 -4.36 -32.23
N TRP A 241 5.34 -5.03 -32.70
CA TRP A 241 4.91 -4.98 -34.08
C TRP A 241 4.20 -3.65 -34.38
N ASP A 242 4.68 -2.86 -35.35
CA ASP A 242 4.11 -1.57 -35.76
C ASP A 242 3.12 -1.65 -36.94
N GLY A 243 2.83 -2.85 -37.40
CA GLY A 243 2.03 -3.11 -38.60
C GLY A 243 2.86 -3.45 -39.82
N LYS A 244 4.19 -3.27 -39.78
CA LYS A 244 5.14 -3.52 -40.89
C LYS A 244 6.39 -4.26 -40.45
N ALA A 245 6.94 -3.91 -39.28
CA ALA A 245 8.20 -4.47 -38.79
C ALA A 245 8.16 -4.51 -37.24
N PHE A 246 9.03 -5.31 -36.65
CA PHE A 246 9.28 -5.25 -35.22
C PHE A 246 10.15 -4.05 -34.86
N GLN A 247 9.66 -3.19 -33.99
CA GLN A 247 10.40 -2.04 -33.47
C GLN A 247 10.83 -2.31 -32.04
N PRO A 248 12.07 -1.96 -31.66
CA PRO A 248 12.48 -2.02 -30.26
C PRO A 248 11.77 -0.93 -29.47
N ARG A 249 10.96 -1.32 -28.47
CA ARG A 249 10.24 -0.38 -27.59
C ARG A 249 10.59 -0.69 -26.14
N LEU A 250 10.69 0.35 -25.31
CA LEU A 250 10.90 0.20 -23.88
C LEU A 250 9.54 0.01 -23.19
N MET A 251 9.24 -1.23 -22.83
CA MET A 251 7.97 -1.63 -22.23
C MET A 251 8.07 -1.63 -20.71
N LEU A 252 7.09 -1.00 -20.05
CA LEU A 252 6.97 -0.94 -18.59
C LEU A 252 5.85 -1.88 -18.16
N PRO A 253 6.17 -2.98 -17.44
CA PRO A 253 5.16 -3.90 -16.94
C PRO A 253 4.34 -3.27 -15.82
N LEU A 254 3.02 -3.34 -15.94
CA LEU A 254 2.02 -2.85 -15.01
C LEU A 254 1.23 -4.01 -14.42
N SER A 255 0.96 -3.96 -13.13
CA SER A 255 0.15 -4.95 -12.40
C SER A 255 -0.86 -4.19 -11.53
N LEU A 256 -2.09 -4.03 -12.02
CA LEU A 256 -3.16 -3.37 -11.28
C LEU A 256 -3.93 -4.41 -10.47
N THR A 257 -3.84 -4.34 -9.15
CA THR A 257 -4.65 -5.15 -8.23
C THR A 257 -5.78 -4.31 -7.65
N TRP A 258 -6.98 -4.85 -7.63
CA TRP A 258 -8.21 -4.13 -7.29
C TRP A 258 -9.20 -5.01 -6.52
N ASP A 259 -10.05 -4.35 -5.72
CA ASP A 259 -11.08 -4.98 -4.88
C ASP A 259 -12.34 -5.26 -5.72
N HIS A 260 -12.64 -6.56 -5.93
CA HIS A 260 -13.77 -6.98 -6.77
C HIS A 260 -15.14 -6.66 -6.16
N ARG A 261 -15.20 -6.18 -4.94
CA ARG A 261 -16.45 -5.65 -4.36
C ARG A 261 -16.80 -4.25 -4.88
N VAL A 262 -15.82 -3.53 -5.45
CA VAL A 262 -15.95 -2.13 -5.89
C VAL A 262 -15.73 -2.00 -7.41
N ILE A 263 -14.75 -2.71 -7.93
CA ILE A 263 -14.27 -2.58 -9.31
C ILE A 263 -14.55 -3.89 -10.05
N ASP A 264 -14.93 -3.82 -11.31
CA ASP A 264 -15.04 -4.97 -12.21
C ASP A 264 -13.87 -5.06 -13.20
N GLY A 265 -13.76 -6.23 -13.85
CA GLY A 265 -12.67 -6.51 -14.79
C GLY A 265 -12.66 -5.57 -16.01
N ALA A 266 -13.81 -5.10 -16.46
CA ALA A 266 -13.91 -4.20 -17.60
C ALA A 266 -13.41 -2.79 -17.21
N ALA A 267 -13.75 -2.31 -16.01
CA ALA A 267 -13.24 -1.05 -15.48
C ALA A 267 -11.72 -1.11 -15.28
N ALA A 268 -11.21 -2.22 -14.72
CA ALA A 268 -9.78 -2.41 -14.53
C ALA A 268 -8.99 -2.45 -15.85
N ALA A 269 -9.52 -3.14 -16.87
CA ALA A 269 -8.91 -3.16 -18.20
C ALA A 269 -8.88 -1.76 -18.84
N ARG A 270 -9.99 -1.02 -18.75
CA ARG A 270 -10.05 0.37 -19.25
C ARG A 270 -9.08 1.29 -18.51
N PHE A 271 -8.92 1.14 -17.21
CA PHE A 271 -7.96 1.90 -16.42
C PHE A 271 -6.52 1.64 -16.90
N ASN A 272 -6.12 0.38 -17.06
CA ASN A 272 -4.78 0.03 -17.54
C ASN A 272 -4.51 0.56 -18.95
N VAL A 273 -5.46 0.38 -19.88
CA VAL A 273 -5.34 0.91 -21.25
C VAL A 273 -5.18 2.43 -21.23
N TYR A 274 -5.99 3.14 -20.45
CA TYR A 274 -5.89 4.60 -20.35
C TYR A 274 -4.55 5.03 -19.73
N LEU A 275 -4.11 4.35 -18.68
CA LEU A 275 -2.81 4.60 -18.05
C LEU A 275 -1.66 4.37 -19.06
N GLY A 276 -1.71 3.28 -19.84
CA GLY A 276 -0.76 2.99 -20.90
C GLY A 276 -0.73 4.08 -21.98
N GLN A 277 -1.90 4.61 -22.38
CA GLN A 277 -2.00 5.71 -23.34
C GLN A 277 -1.36 7.00 -22.81
N ILE A 278 -1.55 7.33 -21.52
CA ILE A 278 -0.90 8.50 -20.91
C ILE A 278 0.63 8.31 -20.86
N LEU A 279 1.09 7.12 -20.49
CA LEU A 279 2.52 6.84 -20.40
C LEU A 279 3.18 6.82 -21.79
N GLY A 280 2.47 6.40 -22.83
CA GLY A 280 2.93 6.42 -24.22
C GLY A 280 2.99 7.83 -24.83
N ASP A 281 2.08 8.71 -24.41
CA ASP A 281 2.11 10.14 -24.77
C ASP A 281 1.73 11.00 -23.56
N PHE A 282 2.75 11.41 -22.81
CA PHE A 282 2.57 12.07 -21.52
C PHE A 282 1.85 13.44 -21.62
N ARG A 283 1.80 14.06 -22.80
CA ARG A 283 1.04 15.30 -23.03
C ARG A 283 -0.46 15.13 -22.72
N ARG A 284 -0.97 13.90 -22.79
CA ARG A 284 -2.36 13.55 -22.44
C ARG A 284 -2.73 13.81 -20.99
N VAL A 285 -1.73 13.97 -20.10
CA VAL A 285 -1.95 14.33 -18.69
C VAL A 285 -2.57 15.73 -18.55
N LEU A 286 -2.49 16.55 -19.59
CA LEU A 286 -3.04 17.92 -19.64
C LEU A 286 -4.48 17.96 -20.15
N LEU A 287 -5.03 16.86 -20.67
CA LEU A 287 -6.38 16.74 -21.22
C LEU A 287 -7.35 16.18 -20.18
#